data_8dfc53c40ae0f5db8ad43e70191c1f98
#
_entry.id   8dfc53c40ae0f5db8ad43e70191c1f98
#
_cell.length_a   1.000
_cell.length_b   1.000
_cell.length_c   1.000
_cell.angle_alpha   90.00
_cell.angle_beta   90.00
_cell.angle_gamma   90.00
#
_symmetry.space_group_name_H-M   'P 1'
#
loop_
_entity.id
_entity.type
_entity.pdbx_description
1 polymer ?
#
loop_
_entity_poly.entity_id
_entity_poly.type
_entity_poly.pdbx_seq_one_letter_code
_entity_poly.pdbx_strand_id
1 'polypeptide(L)'
;MRPSLLISSSSSLDVTERFRKALVELYAAILTILAKALRYYGYNTAVRIAKSIVTNTKDVESWSSMVSEKQAEVERLATVAEAEKMQQVAENVEALLTQHQQLEEEHDQRDAKLSQLLKELQTPISRMDMHLSDLHDNLQMEMRIKILKAISTIPYPVHHKAIARDRLKGSGKWLLEKPAYRDWRAESSSSVLWVHGIPGSGKTKLASLVIDDIKSSAHVAHFYCMRNPAEPERAKCDKILNCLVRQLASTSPKSPILEPVRVKYELAIDGFEGFEDQAWTSDESTQVLIELINIYPSVTFVLDALDEVNPMDRLELLDALNKIAQNSESLVKVFISSRDNIDIVMHLKDSPNLYISATDNWKDINAFVYVINIHFLRTISFSRAQHR
;
A
#
# COMPACT_ATOMS: atom_id res chain seq x y z
N MET A 1 4.78 -13.95 -68.97
CA MET A 1 4.66 -12.52 -68.64
C MET A 1 4.19 -12.39 -67.22
N ARG A 2 5.08 -12.03 -66.30
CA ARG A 2 4.75 -11.59 -64.93
C ARG A 2 4.96 -10.08 -64.89
N PRO A 3 3.95 -9.28 -64.55
CA PRO A 3 4.14 -8.22 -63.59
C PRO A 3 2.82 -7.92 -62.84
N SER A 4 2.66 -8.33 -61.63
CA SER A 4 1.67 -7.76 -60.70
C SER A 4 1.83 -8.22 -59.23
N LEU A 5 2.93 -8.90 -58.88
CA LEU A 5 3.17 -9.38 -57.52
C LEU A 5 3.99 -8.43 -56.62
N LEU A 6 4.35 -7.22 -57.09
CA LEU A 6 5.22 -6.30 -56.34
C LEU A 6 4.49 -5.11 -55.71
N ILE A 7 3.18 -4.92 -55.95
CA ILE A 7 2.45 -3.76 -55.37
C ILE A 7 1.72 -4.12 -54.06
N SER A 8 1.35 -5.38 -53.86
CA SER A 8 0.63 -5.77 -52.61
C SER A 8 1.53 -5.97 -51.39
N SER A 9 2.83 -6.24 -51.61
CA SER A 9 3.76 -6.43 -50.46
C SER A 9 4.23 -5.12 -49.80
N SER A 10 4.18 -3.99 -50.54
CA SER A 10 4.57 -2.69 -49.97
C SER A 10 3.49 -2.06 -49.10
N SER A 11 2.20 -2.31 -49.36
CA SER A 11 1.10 -1.78 -48.52
C SER A 11 0.96 -2.50 -47.20
N SER A 12 1.10 -3.82 -47.15
CA SER A 12 0.99 -4.59 -45.89
C SER A 12 2.19 -4.36 -44.94
N LEU A 13 3.38 -4.11 -45.51
CA LEU A 13 4.55 -3.69 -44.73
C LEU A 13 4.35 -2.29 -44.11
N ASP A 14 3.75 -1.36 -44.85
CA ASP A 14 3.45 -0.01 -44.37
C ASP A 14 2.40 -0.01 -43.27
N VAL A 15 1.34 -0.82 -43.37
CA VAL A 15 0.29 -0.93 -42.33
C VAL A 15 0.83 -1.60 -41.05
N THR A 16 1.64 -2.65 -41.22
CA THR A 16 2.27 -3.33 -40.08
C THR A 16 3.26 -2.40 -39.35
N GLU A 17 3.97 -1.57 -40.08
CA GLU A 17 4.92 -0.60 -39.52
C GLU A 17 4.18 0.58 -38.85
N ARG A 18 3.09 1.06 -39.44
CA ARG A 18 2.19 2.06 -38.80
C ARG A 18 1.53 1.53 -37.53
N PHE A 19 1.07 0.28 -37.55
CA PHE A 19 0.51 -0.38 -36.36
C PHE A 19 1.56 -0.51 -35.28
N ARG A 20 2.78 -0.97 -35.60
CA ARG A 20 3.89 -1.06 -34.67
C ARG A 20 4.24 0.30 -34.06
N LYS A 21 4.28 1.35 -34.90
CA LYS A 21 4.54 2.73 -34.48
C LYS A 21 3.43 3.24 -33.56
N ALA A 22 2.16 3.04 -33.90
CA ALA A 22 1.03 3.41 -33.08
C ALA A 22 1.04 2.67 -31.72
N LEU A 23 1.42 1.38 -31.72
CA LEU A 23 1.58 0.59 -30.51
C LEU A 23 2.68 1.16 -29.59
N VAL A 24 3.83 1.51 -30.16
CA VAL A 24 4.93 2.15 -29.43
C VAL A 24 4.50 3.52 -28.87
N GLU A 25 3.75 4.30 -29.65
CA GLU A 25 3.21 5.58 -29.21
C GLU A 25 2.18 5.42 -28.07
N LEU A 26 1.33 4.41 -28.13
CA LEU A 26 0.41 4.06 -27.04
C LEU A 26 1.19 3.66 -25.76
N TYR A 27 2.18 2.79 -25.89
CA TYR A 27 3.03 2.41 -24.76
C TYR A 27 3.81 3.60 -24.18
N ALA A 28 4.34 4.48 -25.03
CA ALA A 28 5.03 5.70 -24.61
C ALA A 28 4.07 6.65 -23.87
N ALA A 29 2.82 6.78 -24.32
CA ALA A 29 1.79 7.55 -23.66
C ALA A 29 1.45 6.96 -22.27
N ILE A 30 1.23 5.65 -22.19
CA ILE A 30 0.98 4.93 -20.94
C ILE A 30 2.16 5.09 -19.96
N LEU A 31 3.39 4.86 -20.43
CA LEU A 31 4.59 5.03 -19.61
C LEU A 31 4.79 6.48 -19.14
N THR A 32 4.44 7.45 -19.99
CA THR A 32 4.49 8.88 -19.62
C THR A 32 3.48 9.20 -18.52
N ILE A 33 2.27 8.66 -18.61
CA ILE A 33 1.24 8.80 -17.58
C ILE A 33 1.68 8.09 -16.29
N LEU A 34 2.22 6.87 -16.40
CA LEU A 34 2.77 6.14 -15.27
C LEU A 34 3.94 6.86 -14.61
N ALA A 35 4.83 7.47 -15.40
CA ALA A 35 5.93 8.28 -14.88
C ALA A 35 5.42 9.56 -14.18
N LYS A 36 4.38 10.21 -14.73
CA LYS A 36 3.71 11.34 -14.07
C LYS A 36 2.99 10.91 -12.79
N ALA A 37 2.31 9.77 -12.82
CA ALA A 37 1.68 9.16 -11.65
C ALA A 37 2.71 8.79 -10.59
N LEU A 38 3.82 8.17 -10.96
CA LEU A 38 4.93 7.85 -10.06
C LEU A 38 5.58 9.10 -9.44
N ARG A 39 5.75 10.18 -10.23
CA ARG A 39 6.18 11.50 -9.72
C ARG A 39 5.19 12.06 -8.70
N TYR A 40 3.90 12.00 -9.01
CA TYR A 40 2.85 12.49 -8.12
C TYR A 40 2.82 11.71 -6.80
N TYR A 41 2.96 10.41 -6.85
CA TYR A 41 3.04 9.55 -5.68
C TYR A 41 4.35 9.72 -4.87
N GLY A 42 5.42 10.30 -5.45
CA GLY A 42 6.67 10.67 -4.76
C GLY A 42 6.60 11.95 -3.91
N TYR A 43 5.55 12.78 -4.05
CA TYR A 43 5.38 13.99 -3.22
C TYR A 43 4.76 13.67 -1.86
N ASN A 44 5.07 14.48 -0.85
CA ASN A 44 4.44 14.37 0.47
C ASN A 44 2.95 14.79 0.43
N THR A 45 2.19 14.41 1.47
CA THR A 45 0.73 14.56 1.50
C THR A 45 0.25 16.00 1.29
N ALA A 46 1.01 17.00 1.78
CA ALA A 46 0.67 18.41 1.66
C ALA A 46 0.65 18.90 0.21
N VAL A 47 1.69 18.58 -0.51
CA VAL A 47 1.81 18.98 -1.92
C VAL A 47 0.76 18.25 -2.77
N ARG A 48 0.34 17.04 -2.38
CA ARG A 48 -0.76 16.33 -3.07
C ARG A 48 -2.13 16.99 -2.86
N ILE A 49 -2.48 17.41 -1.64
CA ILE A 49 -3.72 18.16 -1.38
C ILE A 49 -3.69 19.52 -2.08
N ALA A 50 -2.59 20.27 -1.99
CA ALA A 50 -2.46 21.55 -2.69
C ALA A 50 -2.64 21.38 -4.21
N LYS A 51 -2.09 20.31 -4.78
CA LYS A 51 -2.24 19.98 -6.20
C LYS A 51 -3.60 19.44 -6.57
N SER A 52 -4.31 18.67 -5.69
CA SER A 52 -5.69 18.25 -5.98
C SER A 52 -6.66 19.41 -6.07
N ILE A 53 -6.37 20.51 -5.36
CA ILE A 53 -7.14 21.74 -5.43
C ILE A 53 -6.84 22.53 -6.72
N VAL A 54 -5.62 22.40 -7.24
CA VAL A 54 -5.13 23.13 -8.43
C VAL A 54 -5.19 22.29 -9.71
N THR A 55 -5.04 20.95 -9.60
CA THR A 55 -5.15 20.06 -10.76
C THR A 55 -6.62 19.91 -11.12
N ASN A 56 -7.04 20.70 -12.06
CA ASN A 56 -8.36 20.66 -12.66
C ASN A 56 -8.59 19.22 -13.17
N THR A 57 -9.79 18.67 -12.96
CA THR A 57 -10.28 17.43 -13.60
C THR A 57 -9.93 17.35 -15.09
N LYS A 58 -9.73 18.50 -15.74
CA LYS A 58 -9.28 18.65 -17.13
C LYS A 58 -7.94 17.98 -17.47
N ASP A 59 -6.99 17.88 -16.53
CA ASP A 59 -5.69 17.26 -16.84
C ASP A 59 -5.79 15.72 -16.84
N VAL A 60 -6.57 15.16 -15.89
CA VAL A 60 -6.85 13.70 -15.87
C VAL A 60 -7.73 13.32 -17.06
N GLU A 61 -8.74 14.15 -17.38
CA GLU A 61 -9.57 14.00 -18.56
C GLU A 61 -8.73 14.12 -19.85
N SER A 62 -7.77 15.05 -19.91
CA SER A 62 -6.87 15.19 -21.05
C SER A 62 -5.95 13.97 -21.22
N TRP A 63 -5.47 13.39 -20.12
CA TRP A 63 -4.64 12.17 -20.15
C TRP A 63 -5.47 10.93 -20.52
N SER A 64 -6.67 10.81 -19.96
CA SER A 64 -7.62 9.76 -20.32
C SER A 64 -8.00 9.89 -21.80
N SER A 65 -8.30 11.11 -22.25
CA SER A 65 -8.60 11.40 -23.65
C SER A 65 -7.42 11.05 -24.57
N MET A 66 -6.19 11.41 -24.19
CA MET A 66 -4.99 11.10 -24.98
C MET A 66 -4.72 9.59 -25.09
N VAL A 67 -4.90 8.83 -24.00
CA VAL A 67 -4.77 7.37 -24.05
C VAL A 67 -5.90 6.77 -24.86
N SER A 68 -7.15 7.23 -24.67
CA SER A 68 -8.31 6.76 -25.43
C SER A 68 -8.17 7.06 -26.92
N GLU A 69 -7.62 8.22 -27.30
CA GLU A 69 -7.33 8.57 -28.69
C GLU A 69 -6.25 7.66 -29.29
N LYS A 70 -5.15 7.43 -28.55
CA LYS A 70 -4.09 6.51 -29.00
C LYS A 70 -4.55 5.06 -29.03
N GLN A 71 -5.37 4.66 -28.07
CA GLN A 71 -6.02 3.35 -28.07
C GLN A 71 -6.94 3.18 -29.28
N ALA A 72 -7.78 4.18 -29.55
CA ALA A 72 -8.67 4.17 -30.72
C ALA A 72 -7.89 4.16 -32.04
N GLU A 73 -6.74 4.81 -32.10
CA GLU A 73 -5.85 4.76 -33.24
C GLU A 73 -5.21 3.36 -33.42
N VAL A 74 -4.75 2.75 -32.32
CA VAL A 74 -4.22 1.37 -32.34
C VAL A 74 -5.33 0.38 -32.69
N GLU A 75 -6.53 0.50 -32.14
CA GLU A 75 -7.69 -0.33 -32.44
C GLU A 75 -8.10 -0.19 -33.93
N ARG A 76 -8.11 1.03 -34.44
CA ARG A 76 -8.39 1.28 -35.87
C ARG A 76 -7.34 0.67 -36.79
N LEU A 77 -6.06 0.82 -36.45
CA LEU A 77 -4.97 0.23 -37.24
C LEU A 77 -4.94 -1.30 -37.12
N ALA A 78 -5.29 -1.84 -35.95
CA ALA A 78 -5.48 -3.28 -35.76
C ALA A 78 -6.61 -3.81 -36.64
N THR A 79 -7.76 -3.10 -36.65
CA THR A 79 -8.92 -3.47 -37.47
C THR A 79 -8.59 -3.42 -38.98
N VAL A 80 -7.82 -2.42 -39.43
CA VAL A 80 -7.36 -2.32 -40.82
C VAL A 80 -6.38 -3.45 -41.13
N ALA A 81 -5.40 -3.73 -40.27
CA ALA A 81 -4.46 -4.84 -40.43
C ALA A 81 -5.15 -6.22 -40.39
N GLU A 82 -6.18 -6.37 -39.57
CA GLU A 82 -7.05 -7.54 -39.57
C GLU A 82 -7.86 -7.63 -40.86
N ALA A 83 -8.41 -6.50 -41.37
CA ALA A 83 -9.15 -6.46 -42.62
C ALA A 83 -8.26 -6.78 -43.85
N GLU A 84 -7.04 -6.22 -43.90
CA GLU A 84 -6.05 -6.55 -44.97
C GLU A 84 -5.59 -8.01 -44.88
N LYS A 85 -5.37 -8.50 -43.66
CA LYS A 85 -5.03 -9.91 -43.41
C LYS A 85 -6.18 -10.84 -43.77
N MET A 86 -7.42 -10.44 -43.45
CA MET A 86 -8.64 -11.16 -43.83
C MET A 86 -8.82 -11.15 -45.37
N GLN A 87 -8.52 -10.02 -46.03
CA GLN A 87 -8.59 -9.92 -47.48
C GLN A 87 -7.52 -10.81 -48.12
N GLN A 88 -6.30 -10.83 -47.60
CA GLN A 88 -5.23 -11.71 -48.06
C GLN A 88 -5.54 -13.20 -47.82
N VAL A 89 -6.15 -13.50 -46.66
CA VAL A 89 -6.65 -14.85 -46.35
C VAL A 89 -7.82 -15.20 -47.30
N ALA A 90 -8.73 -14.25 -47.55
CA ALA A 90 -9.85 -14.45 -48.48
C ALA A 90 -9.35 -14.69 -49.93
N GLU A 91 -8.37 -13.91 -50.40
CA GLU A 91 -7.74 -14.11 -51.72
C GLU A 91 -7.02 -15.47 -51.80
N ASN A 92 -6.35 -15.88 -50.71
CA ASN A 92 -5.73 -17.21 -50.63
C ASN A 92 -6.79 -18.36 -50.61
N VAL A 93 -7.89 -18.15 -49.91
CA VAL A 93 -9.02 -19.10 -49.89
C VAL A 93 -9.74 -19.14 -51.21
N GLU A 94 -9.93 -18.00 -51.89
CA GLU A 94 -10.54 -17.91 -53.20
C GLU A 94 -9.64 -18.54 -54.29
N ALA A 95 -8.33 -18.32 -54.22
CA ALA A 95 -7.35 -19.02 -55.04
C ALA A 95 -7.32 -20.52 -54.77
N LEU A 96 -7.49 -20.93 -53.50
CA LEU A 96 -7.61 -22.33 -53.10
C LEU A 96 -8.95 -22.95 -53.54
N LEU A 97 -10.04 -22.18 -53.49
CA LEU A 97 -11.35 -22.62 -54.00
C LEU A 97 -11.34 -22.75 -55.54
N THR A 98 -10.66 -21.83 -56.21
CA THR A 98 -10.48 -21.91 -57.67
C THR A 98 -9.63 -23.11 -58.09
N GLN A 99 -8.61 -23.42 -57.29
CA GLN A 99 -7.80 -24.64 -57.46
C GLN A 99 -8.57 -25.91 -57.05
N HIS A 100 -9.47 -25.80 -56.09
CA HIS A 100 -10.33 -26.91 -55.65
C HIS A 100 -11.35 -27.35 -56.70
N GLN A 101 -11.89 -26.42 -57.50
CA GLN A 101 -12.74 -26.79 -58.64
C GLN A 101 -12.03 -27.68 -59.66
N GLN A 102 -10.72 -27.76 -59.52
CA GLN A 102 -9.91 -28.63 -60.41
C GLN A 102 -9.47 -29.96 -59.75
N LEU A 103 -9.64 -30.08 -58.44
CA LEU A 103 -9.11 -31.26 -57.69
C LEU A 103 -10.04 -31.65 -56.52
N GLU A 104 -11.14 -32.38 -56.86
CA GLU A 104 -12.15 -32.80 -55.86
C GLU A 104 -11.65 -33.78 -54.79
N GLU A 105 -10.45 -34.34 -54.90
CA GLU A 105 -9.98 -35.40 -53.98
C GLU A 105 -9.13 -34.91 -52.77
N GLU A 106 -8.81 -33.60 -52.61
CA GLU A 106 -7.93 -33.11 -51.53
C GLU A 106 -8.67 -32.34 -50.39
N HIS A 107 -9.98 -32.44 -50.34
CA HIS A 107 -10.84 -31.57 -49.48
C HIS A 107 -10.55 -31.68 -47.97
N ASP A 108 -10.41 -32.89 -47.45
CA ASP A 108 -10.30 -33.13 -46.01
C ASP A 108 -8.97 -32.69 -45.34
N GLN A 109 -7.89 -32.66 -46.13
CA GLN A 109 -6.59 -32.22 -45.59
C GLN A 109 -6.44 -30.71 -45.47
N ARG A 110 -7.23 -29.92 -46.22
CA ARG A 110 -7.17 -28.44 -46.25
C ARG A 110 -7.93 -27.79 -45.09
N ASP A 111 -9.09 -28.35 -44.72
CA ASP A 111 -9.90 -27.87 -43.56
C ASP A 111 -9.16 -28.03 -42.22
N ALA A 112 -8.42 -29.14 -42.07
CA ALA A 112 -7.58 -29.38 -40.90
C ALA A 112 -6.46 -28.32 -40.80
N LYS A 113 -5.88 -27.92 -41.92
CA LYS A 113 -4.79 -26.93 -41.98
C LYS A 113 -5.29 -25.50 -41.73
N LEU A 114 -6.49 -25.17 -42.16
CA LEU A 114 -7.14 -23.88 -41.86
C LEU A 114 -7.50 -23.76 -40.38
N SER A 115 -8.02 -24.85 -39.79
CA SER A 115 -8.33 -24.94 -38.36
C SER A 115 -7.05 -24.84 -37.49
N GLN A 116 -5.94 -25.38 -37.97
CA GLN A 116 -4.66 -25.27 -37.32
C GLN A 116 -4.10 -23.84 -37.36
N LEU A 117 -4.16 -23.16 -38.51
CA LEU A 117 -3.75 -21.77 -38.66
C LEU A 117 -4.57 -20.81 -37.77
N LEU A 118 -5.89 -21.03 -37.68
CA LEU A 118 -6.76 -20.26 -36.78
C LEU A 118 -6.42 -20.47 -35.30
N LYS A 119 -6.09 -21.72 -34.92
CA LYS A 119 -5.57 -22.02 -33.56
C LYS A 119 -4.23 -21.38 -33.29
N GLU A 120 -3.33 -21.38 -34.25
CA GLU A 120 -2.01 -20.74 -34.14
C GLU A 120 -2.10 -19.21 -34.03
N LEU A 121 -3.10 -18.57 -34.63
CA LEU A 121 -3.36 -17.14 -34.49
C LEU A 121 -4.04 -16.77 -33.15
N GLN A 122 -4.87 -17.66 -32.61
CA GLN A 122 -5.54 -17.41 -31.32
C GLN A 122 -4.58 -17.49 -30.12
N THR A 123 -3.56 -18.34 -30.20
CA THR A 123 -2.60 -18.57 -29.12
C THR A 123 -1.69 -17.36 -28.81
N PRO A 124 -1.12 -16.63 -29.80
CA PRO A 124 -0.33 -15.43 -29.52
C PRO A 124 -1.13 -14.30 -28.90
N ILE A 125 -2.37 -14.08 -29.35
CA ILE A 125 -3.25 -13.00 -28.82
C ILE A 125 -3.58 -13.27 -27.34
N SER A 126 -3.93 -14.50 -26.99
CA SER A 126 -4.19 -14.86 -25.59
C SER A 126 -2.94 -14.78 -24.69
N ARG A 127 -1.76 -15.02 -25.27
CA ARG A 127 -0.49 -14.81 -24.54
C ARG A 127 -0.17 -13.33 -24.34
N MET A 128 -0.43 -12.50 -25.36
CA MET A 128 -0.25 -11.04 -25.23
C MET A 128 -1.18 -10.46 -24.18
N ASP A 129 -2.45 -10.88 -24.11
CA ASP A 129 -3.41 -10.45 -23.08
C ASP A 129 -2.93 -10.83 -21.68
N MET A 130 -2.42 -12.06 -21.48
CA MET A 130 -1.84 -12.47 -20.20
C MET A 130 -0.63 -11.63 -19.83
N HIS A 131 0.31 -11.42 -20.75
CA HIS A 131 1.49 -10.61 -20.49
C HIS A 131 1.15 -9.14 -20.20
N LEU A 132 0.15 -8.56 -20.88
CA LEU A 132 -0.32 -7.20 -20.61
C LEU A 132 -0.96 -7.09 -19.22
N SER A 133 -1.75 -8.09 -18.80
CA SER A 133 -2.31 -8.15 -17.46
C SER A 133 -1.21 -8.24 -16.38
N ASP A 134 -0.25 -9.15 -16.57
CA ASP A 134 0.88 -9.32 -15.65
C ASP A 134 1.72 -8.03 -15.55
N LEU A 135 1.92 -7.34 -16.66
CA LEU A 135 2.68 -6.09 -16.74
C LEU A 135 1.93 -4.95 -16.02
N HIS A 136 0.62 -4.88 -16.21
CA HIS A 136 -0.24 -3.93 -15.54
C HIS A 136 -0.22 -4.14 -14.01
N ASP A 137 -0.36 -5.38 -13.55
CA ASP A 137 -0.34 -5.73 -12.13
C ASP A 137 1.03 -5.42 -11.49
N ASN A 138 2.12 -5.70 -12.19
CA ASN A 138 3.47 -5.39 -11.73
C ASN A 138 3.70 -3.86 -11.62
N LEU A 139 3.28 -3.08 -12.61
CA LEU A 139 3.37 -1.62 -12.58
C LEU A 139 2.54 -1.02 -11.45
N GLN A 140 1.32 -1.53 -11.22
CA GLN A 140 0.50 -1.11 -10.10
C GLN A 140 1.16 -1.43 -8.75
N MET A 141 1.79 -2.60 -8.63
CA MET A 141 2.49 -2.98 -7.40
C MET A 141 3.73 -2.11 -7.14
N GLU A 142 4.54 -1.84 -8.16
CA GLU A 142 5.70 -0.95 -8.05
C GLU A 142 5.29 0.47 -7.64
N MET A 143 4.26 1.00 -8.28
CA MET A 143 3.68 2.30 -7.96
C MET A 143 3.21 2.35 -6.51
N ARG A 144 2.48 1.32 -6.06
CA ARG A 144 2.03 1.20 -4.67
C ARG A 144 3.21 1.23 -3.68
N ILE A 145 4.27 0.45 -3.95
CA ILE A 145 5.46 0.41 -3.09
C ILE A 145 6.13 1.79 -3.04
N LYS A 146 6.20 2.48 -4.16
CA LYS A 146 6.80 3.81 -4.25
C LYS A 146 6.02 4.84 -3.43
N ILE A 147 4.69 4.84 -3.54
CA ILE A 147 3.81 5.68 -2.72
C ILE A 147 4.04 5.44 -1.22
N LEU A 148 3.93 4.17 -0.80
CA LEU A 148 4.05 3.81 0.60
C LEU A 148 5.42 4.15 1.19
N LYS A 149 6.50 4.05 0.39
CA LYS A 149 7.85 4.45 0.79
C LYS A 149 7.99 5.97 0.90
N ALA A 150 7.37 6.72 0.00
CA ALA A 150 7.39 8.18 0.03
C ALA A 150 6.67 8.74 1.27
N ILE A 151 5.61 8.09 1.75
CA ILE A 151 4.90 8.49 2.97
C ILE A 151 5.77 8.23 4.21
N SER A 152 6.31 7.03 4.34
CA SER A 152 7.14 6.65 5.49
C SER A 152 8.03 5.45 5.17
N THR A 153 9.28 5.50 5.58
CA THR A 153 10.24 4.38 5.47
C THR A 153 10.31 3.55 6.74
N ILE A 154 9.65 3.97 7.83
CA ILE A 154 9.72 3.31 9.13
C ILE A 154 9.18 1.87 9.03
N PRO A 155 9.96 0.86 9.41
CA PRO A 155 9.59 -0.56 9.28
C PRO A 155 8.71 -1.02 10.47
N TYR A 156 7.57 -0.37 10.69
CA TYR A 156 6.65 -0.65 11.80
C TYR A 156 6.27 -2.13 11.96
N PRO A 157 6.10 -2.95 10.88
CA PRO A 157 5.76 -4.36 11.05
C PRO A 157 6.93 -5.17 11.63
N VAL A 158 8.17 -4.76 11.34
CA VAL A 158 9.39 -5.39 11.89
C VAL A 158 9.49 -5.10 13.38
N HIS A 159 9.24 -3.85 13.79
CA HIS A 159 9.21 -3.45 15.19
C HIS A 159 8.16 -4.23 15.97
N HIS A 160 6.93 -4.28 15.45
CA HIS A 160 5.85 -5.03 16.11
C HIS A 160 6.18 -6.51 16.21
N LYS A 161 6.66 -7.14 15.13
CA LYS A 161 7.04 -8.57 15.11
C LYS A 161 8.13 -8.88 16.13
N ALA A 162 9.14 -8.01 16.27
CA ALA A 162 10.21 -8.20 17.26
C ALA A 162 9.67 -8.13 18.68
N ILE A 163 8.85 -7.11 19.01
CA ILE A 163 8.26 -6.94 20.34
C ILE A 163 7.31 -8.08 20.68
N ALA A 164 6.46 -8.49 19.74
CA ALA A 164 5.49 -9.57 19.93
C ALA A 164 6.18 -10.92 20.13
N ARG A 165 7.26 -11.21 19.38
CA ARG A 165 8.08 -12.43 19.56
C ARG A 165 8.68 -12.53 20.95
N ASP A 166 9.16 -11.41 21.47
CA ASP A 166 9.82 -11.34 22.78
C ASP A 166 8.82 -11.21 23.93
N ARG A 167 7.51 -11.23 23.67
CA ARG A 167 6.46 -11.28 24.66
C ARG A 167 6.27 -12.71 25.16
N LEU A 168 6.29 -12.90 26.47
CA LEU A 168 6.02 -14.19 27.06
C LEU A 168 4.57 -14.63 26.75
N LYS A 169 4.41 -15.85 26.23
CA LYS A 169 3.09 -16.39 25.87
C LYS A 169 2.13 -16.38 27.07
N GLY A 170 1.02 -15.71 26.90
CA GLY A 170 -0.01 -15.60 27.95
C GLY A 170 0.18 -14.43 28.90
N SER A 171 1.31 -13.69 28.84
CA SER A 171 1.51 -12.49 29.67
C SER A 171 0.62 -11.32 29.22
N GLY A 172 0.31 -10.42 30.12
CA GLY A 172 -0.44 -9.19 29.89
C GLY A 172 -1.96 -9.37 29.76
N LYS A 173 -2.49 -10.59 29.78
CA LYS A 173 -3.95 -10.85 29.64
C LYS A 173 -4.79 -10.12 30.67
N TRP A 174 -4.24 -9.88 31.85
CA TRP A 174 -4.88 -9.12 32.93
C TRP A 174 -5.33 -7.72 32.46
N LEU A 175 -4.59 -7.09 31.51
CA LEU A 175 -4.98 -5.78 30.95
C LEU A 175 -6.31 -5.89 30.19
N LEU A 176 -6.48 -6.92 29.38
CA LEU A 176 -7.70 -7.15 28.59
C LEU A 176 -8.92 -7.44 29.48
N GLU A 177 -8.68 -7.86 30.72
CA GLU A 177 -9.70 -8.16 31.73
C GLU A 177 -10.06 -6.94 32.58
N LYS A 178 -9.22 -5.90 32.63
CA LYS A 178 -9.47 -4.67 33.39
C LYS A 178 -10.74 -3.95 32.90
N PRO A 179 -11.61 -3.50 33.80
CA PRO A 179 -12.80 -2.72 33.45
C PRO A 179 -12.47 -1.53 32.54
N ALA A 180 -11.46 -0.73 32.88
CA ALA A 180 -11.05 0.44 32.11
C ALA A 180 -10.73 0.10 30.64
N TYR A 181 -10.10 -1.05 30.35
CA TYR A 181 -9.83 -1.50 29.00
C TYR A 181 -11.12 -1.97 28.29
N ARG A 182 -11.96 -2.75 28.98
CA ARG A 182 -13.22 -3.27 28.42
C ARG A 182 -14.19 -2.15 28.10
N ASP A 183 -14.35 -1.21 29.03
CA ASP A 183 -15.24 -0.06 28.87
C ASP A 183 -14.77 0.82 27.71
N TRP A 184 -13.46 1.15 27.66
CA TRP A 184 -12.89 1.86 26.54
C TRP A 184 -13.10 1.14 25.20
N ARG A 185 -12.98 -0.19 25.17
CA ARG A 185 -13.23 -1.00 23.95
C ARG A 185 -14.69 -0.99 23.52
N ALA A 186 -15.62 -1.09 24.47
CA ALA A 186 -17.05 -1.21 24.25
C ALA A 186 -17.73 0.12 23.96
N GLU A 187 -17.16 1.23 24.40
CA GLU A 187 -17.72 2.57 24.24
C GLU A 187 -17.87 2.93 22.77
N SER A 188 -19.03 3.46 22.39
CA SER A 188 -19.37 3.86 21.02
C SER A 188 -18.97 5.30 20.66
N SER A 189 -18.25 5.99 21.55
CA SER A 189 -17.67 7.31 21.30
C SER A 189 -16.15 7.26 21.12
N SER A 190 -15.60 8.23 20.40
CA SER A 190 -14.15 8.40 20.26
C SER A 190 -13.54 8.70 21.62
N SER A 191 -12.50 7.96 22.02
CA SER A 191 -11.91 8.08 23.35
C SER A 191 -10.46 7.61 23.38
N VAL A 192 -9.74 8.11 24.39
CA VAL A 192 -8.34 7.77 24.66
C VAL A 192 -8.27 6.89 25.90
N LEU A 193 -7.52 5.79 25.86
CA LEU A 193 -7.10 5.05 27.04
C LEU A 193 -5.60 5.26 27.26
N TRP A 194 -5.27 5.87 28.39
CA TRP A 194 -3.88 6.09 28.77
C TRP A 194 -3.40 5.05 29.78
N VAL A 195 -2.42 4.25 29.39
CA VAL A 195 -1.80 3.23 30.25
C VAL A 195 -0.41 3.71 30.66
N HIS A 196 -0.19 3.90 31.95
CA HIS A 196 1.03 4.52 32.43
C HIS A 196 1.65 3.75 33.60
N GLY A 197 2.89 4.06 33.92
CA GLY A 197 3.60 3.41 35.04
C GLY A 197 5.12 3.48 34.90
N ILE A 198 5.82 2.97 35.90
CA ILE A 198 7.27 3.03 36.03
C ILE A 198 8.02 2.35 34.87
N PRO A 199 9.29 2.71 34.62
CA PRO A 199 10.15 1.97 33.68
C PRO A 199 10.18 0.47 34.04
N GLY A 200 10.16 -0.38 32.99
CA GLY A 200 10.19 -1.84 33.19
C GLY A 200 8.84 -2.48 33.55
N SER A 201 7.74 -1.72 33.73
CA SER A 201 6.42 -2.26 34.02
C SER A 201 5.76 -3.06 32.89
N GLY A 202 6.41 -3.22 31.73
CA GLY A 202 5.92 -4.04 30.63
C GLY A 202 5.01 -3.34 29.64
N LYS A 203 4.88 -2.00 29.66
CA LYS A 203 4.00 -1.20 28.79
C LYS A 203 4.09 -1.56 27.30
N THR A 204 5.28 -1.66 26.77
CA THR A 204 5.53 -2.03 25.36
C THR A 204 5.00 -3.42 25.03
N LYS A 205 5.12 -4.39 25.95
CA LYS A 205 4.57 -5.74 25.75
C LYS A 205 3.04 -5.73 25.81
N LEU A 206 2.47 -4.90 26.67
CA LEU A 206 1.02 -4.69 26.76
C LEU A 206 0.49 -3.99 25.51
N ALA A 207 1.16 -2.95 25.01
CA ALA A 207 0.80 -2.30 23.73
C ALA A 207 0.80 -3.31 22.58
N SER A 208 1.82 -4.19 22.50
CA SER A 208 1.85 -5.24 21.49
C SER A 208 0.73 -6.27 21.63
N LEU A 209 0.29 -6.57 22.86
CA LEU A 209 -0.86 -7.44 23.12
C LEU A 209 -2.16 -6.78 22.65
N VAL A 210 -2.34 -5.50 22.94
CA VAL A 210 -3.51 -4.72 22.51
C VAL A 210 -3.62 -4.67 20.99
N ILE A 211 -2.51 -4.45 20.28
CA ILE A 211 -2.49 -4.51 18.82
C ILE A 211 -2.97 -5.87 18.31
N ASP A 212 -2.44 -6.96 18.88
CA ASP A 212 -2.81 -8.32 18.50
C ASP A 212 -4.28 -8.66 18.82
N ASP A 213 -4.81 -8.13 19.91
CA ASP A 213 -6.22 -8.30 20.31
C ASP A 213 -7.18 -7.56 19.35
N ILE A 214 -6.83 -6.32 18.97
CA ILE A 214 -7.72 -5.47 18.20
C ILE A 214 -7.68 -5.76 16.69
N LYS A 215 -6.53 -6.14 16.13
CA LYS A 215 -6.34 -6.29 14.67
C LYS A 215 -7.30 -7.24 13.98
N SER A 216 -7.96 -8.14 14.72
CA SER A 216 -8.96 -9.06 14.17
C SER A 216 -10.35 -8.46 14.05
N SER A 217 -10.63 -7.34 14.74
CA SER A 217 -11.97 -6.76 14.88
C SER A 217 -12.09 -5.31 14.42
N ALA A 218 -10.96 -4.62 14.21
CA ALA A 218 -10.93 -3.22 13.80
C ALA A 218 -9.68 -2.91 12.98
N HIS A 219 -9.70 -1.77 12.27
CA HIS A 219 -8.51 -1.25 11.59
C HIS A 219 -7.57 -0.62 12.63
N VAL A 220 -6.36 -1.15 12.72
CA VAL A 220 -5.35 -0.72 13.70
C VAL A 220 -4.16 -0.10 13.00
N ALA A 221 -3.81 1.11 13.40
CA ALA A 221 -2.51 1.69 13.10
C ALA A 221 -1.73 1.88 14.40
N HIS A 222 -0.46 1.54 14.40
CA HIS A 222 0.34 1.52 15.62
C HIS A 222 1.72 2.09 15.42
N PHE A 223 2.30 2.60 16.50
CA PHE A 223 3.65 3.12 16.50
C PHE A 223 4.34 2.88 17.83
N TYR A 224 5.61 2.48 17.78
CA TYR A 224 6.48 2.32 18.93
C TYR A 224 7.47 3.49 18.95
N CYS A 225 7.19 4.50 19.73
CA CYS A 225 8.09 5.65 19.89
C CYS A 225 9.41 5.21 20.52
N MET A 226 10.49 5.83 20.10
CA MET A 226 11.81 5.55 20.66
C MET A 226 12.73 6.75 20.48
N ARG A 227 13.35 7.21 21.55
CA ARG A 227 14.41 8.22 21.51
C ARG A 227 15.76 7.54 21.31
N ASN A 228 16.11 7.28 20.06
CA ASN A 228 17.36 6.63 19.68
C ASN A 228 18.09 7.44 18.61
N PRO A 229 19.38 7.80 18.82
CA PRO A 229 20.16 8.50 17.79
C PRO A 229 20.29 7.76 16.46
N ALA A 230 20.19 6.41 16.47
CA ALA A 230 20.21 5.60 15.25
C ALA A 230 18.89 5.64 14.47
N GLU A 231 17.77 5.97 15.13
CA GLU A 231 16.43 6.04 14.55
C GLU A 231 15.71 7.32 15.04
N PRO A 232 16.25 8.53 14.77
CA PRO A 232 15.72 9.77 15.35
C PRO A 232 14.30 10.10 14.90
N GLU A 233 13.87 9.53 13.78
CA GLU A 233 12.53 9.68 13.21
C GLU A 233 11.43 9.14 14.12
N ARG A 234 11.76 8.20 15.01
CA ARG A 234 10.79 7.57 15.91
C ARG A 234 10.39 8.46 17.08
N ALA A 235 11.01 9.63 17.23
CA ALA A 235 10.70 10.63 18.25
C ALA A 235 10.10 11.92 17.67
N LYS A 236 9.73 11.94 16.38
CA LYS A 236 9.21 13.12 15.67
C LYS A 236 7.74 12.97 15.30
N CYS A 237 6.95 14.03 15.53
CA CYS A 237 5.51 14.05 15.28
C CYS A 237 5.16 13.74 13.82
N ASP A 238 5.75 14.45 12.86
CA ASP A 238 5.51 14.28 11.43
C ASP A 238 5.76 12.82 10.98
N LYS A 239 6.85 12.21 11.44
CA LYS A 239 7.21 10.83 11.08
C LYS A 239 6.28 9.78 11.68
N ILE A 240 5.78 10.04 12.91
CA ILE A 240 4.78 9.19 13.55
C ILE A 240 3.47 9.24 12.77
N LEU A 241 2.96 10.44 12.49
CA LEU A 241 1.71 10.63 11.75
C LEU A 241 1.81 10.05 10.34
N ASN A 242 2.90 10.30 9.62
CA ASN A 242 3.15 9.70 8.29
C ASN A 242 3.13 8.16 8.34
N CYS A 243 3.70 7.57 9.38
CA CYS A 243 3.67 6.12 9.56
C CYS A 243 2.24 5.59 9.81
N LEU A 244 1.40 6.33 10.54
CA LEU A 244 -0.01 6.00 10.73
C LEU A 244 -0.80 6.12 9.41
N VAL A 245 -0.58 7.19 8.62
CA VAL A 245 -1.14 7.33 7.26
C VAL A 245 -0.77 6.12 6.40
N ARG A 246 0.50 5.74 6.38
CA ARG A 246 0.96 4.58 5.59
C ARG A 246 0.23 3.30 5.94
N GLN A 247 -0.09 3.08 7.21
CA GLN A 247 -0.80 1.87 7.67
C GLN A 247 -2.26 1.86 7.23
N LEU A 248 -2.90 3.03 7.15
CA LEU A 248 -4.29 3.18 6.72
C LEU A 248 -4.44 3.46 5.22
N ALA A 249 -3.35 3.65 4.48
CA ALA A 249 -3.35 4.01 3.07
C ALA A 249 -4.03 2.99 2.16
N SER A 250 -4.37 1.81 2.66
CA SER A 250 -4.96 0.72 1.89
C SER A 250 -5.65 -0.27 2.81
N THR A 251 -6.81 -0.76 2.39
CA THR A 251 -7.63 -1.71 3.17
C THR A 251 -7.01 -3.11 3.30
N SER A 252 -6.15 -3.49 2.36
CA SER A 252 -5.42 -4.76 2.39
C SER A 252 -4.10 -4.67 1.60
N PRO A 253 -3.17 -5.62 1.79
CA PRO A 253 -1.89 -5.63 1.05
C PRO A 253 -2.02 -5.63 -0.48
N LYS A 254 -3.15 -6.12 -1.00
CA LYS A 254 -3.42 -6.20 -2.46
C LYS A 254 -4.40 -5.13 -2.95
N SER A 255 -5.05 -4.38 -2.06
CA SER A 255 -5.98 -3.32 -2.44
C SER A 255 -5.24 -2.09 -2.97
N PRO A 256 -5.85 -1.31 -3.87
CA PRO A 256 -5.27 -0.05 -4.32
C PRO A 256 -5.06 0.92 -3.15
N ILE A 257 -4.20 1.91 -3.37
CA ILE A 257 -4.04 3.03 -2.44
C ILE A 257 -5.33 3.85 -2.42
N LEU A 258 -5.80 4.16 -1.23
CA LEU A 258 -7.02 4.96 -1.01
C LEU A 258 -6.86 6.37 -1.56
N GLU A 259 -7.96 6.93 -2.04
CA GLU A 259 -7.98 8.20 -2.77
C GLU A 259 -7.36 9.39 -2.02
N PRO A 260 -7.61 9.62 -0.72
CA PRO A 260 -6.99 10.73 0.00
C PRO A 260 -5.46 10.72 -0.07
N VAL A 261 -4.87 9.53 0.02
CA VAL A 261 -3.42 9.34 -0.08
C VAL A 261 -2.93 9.55 -1.51
N ARG A 262 -3.66 9.00 -2.49
CA ARG A 262 -3.32 9.12 -3.91
C ARG A 262 -3.35 10.57 -4.35
N VAL A 263 -4.44 11.29 -4.06
CA VAL A 263 -4.61 12.70 -4.41
C VAL A 263 -3.52 13.56 -3.78
N LYS A 264 -3.23 13.37 -2.50
CA LYS A 264 -2.18 14.13 -1.82
C LYS A 264 -0.79 13.87 -2.40
N TYR A 265 -0.51 12.64 -2.81
CA TYR A 265 0.74 12.28 -3.44
C TYR A 265 0.85 12.87 -4.86
N GLU A 266 -0.22 12.83 -5.66
CA GLU A 266 -0.30 13.45 -6.99
C GLU A 266 -0.07 14.96 -6.93
N LEU A 267 -0.67 15.67 -5.98
CA LEU A 267 -0.46 17.09 -5.73
C LEU A 267 0.99 17.41 -5.35
N ALA A 268 1.61 16.54 -4.56
CA ALA A 268 2.99 16.70 -4.15
C ALA A 268 3.96 16.57 -5.35
N ILE A 269 3.67 15.71 -6.34
CA ILE A 269 4.47 15.56 -7.56
C ILE A 269 4.31 16.73 -8.52
N ASP A 270 3.09 17.22 -8.76
CA ASP A 270 2.81 18.29 -9.73
C ASP A 270 3.26 19.69 -9.26
N GLY A 271 3.42 19.92 -7.92
CA GLY A 271 3.84 21.21 -7.34
C GLY A 271 5.35 21.49 -7.40
N PHE A 272 6.17 20.47 -7.58
CA PHE A 272 7.62 20.60 -7.55
C PHE A 272 8.27 19.86 -8.71
N GLU A 273 8.72 20.59 -9.73
CA GLU A 273 9.56 20.10 -10.81
C GLU A 273 10.83 19.45 -10.24
N GLY A 274 10.76 18.17 -9.88
CA GLY A 274 11.94 17.34 -9.63
C GLY A 274 12.47 17.25 -8.18
N PHE A 275 11.85 17.84 -7.17
CA PHE A 275 12.25 17.67 -5.77
C PHE A 275 11.47 16.51 -5.11
N GLU A 276 12.13 15.35 -4.97
CA GLU A 276 11.54 14.11 -4.45
C GLU A 276 11.32 14.08 -2.92
N ASP A 277 11.77 15.08 -2.15
CA ASP A 277 11.98 14.96 -0.69
C ASP A 277 11.13 15.89 0.19
N GLN A 278 9.95 16.33 -0.24
CA GLN A 278 9.10 17.06 0.71
C GLN A 278 8.30 16.08 1.59
N ALA A 279 8.84 15.79 2.77
CA ALA A 279 8.11 15.06 3.82
C ALA A 279 6.82 15.81 4.18
N TRP A 280 5.71 15.07 4.32
CA TRP A 280 4.44 15.63 4.74
C TRP A 280 4.53 16.24 6.12
N THR A 281 3.98 17.42 6.31
CA THR A 281 3.91 18.07 7.62
C THR A 281 2.90 17.36 8.53
N SER A 282 2.97 17.62 9.83
CA SER A 282 2.05 17.05 10.81
C SER A 282 0.59 17.45 10.53
N ASP A 283 0.32 18.71 10.15
CA ASP A 283 -1.03 19.16 9.83
C ASP A 283 -1.60 18.48 8.59
N GLU A 284 -0.78 18.29 7.56
CA GLU A 284 -1.15 17.60 6.33
C GLU A 284 -1.46 16.12 6.57
N SER A 285 -0.62 15.47 7.36
CA SER A 285 -0.83 14.07 7.74
C SER A 285 -2.07 13.90 8.60
N THR A 286 -2.34 14.88 9.49
CA THR A 286 -3.56 14.93 10.30
C THR A 286 -4.80 15.02 9.42
N GLN A 287 -4.79 15.91 8.42
CA GLN A 287 -5.91 16.05 7.49
C GLN A 287 -6.17 14.77 6.69
N VAL A 288 -5.12 14.15 6.14
CA VAL A 288 -5.25 12.89 5.41
C VAL A 288 -5.70 11.75 6.32
N LEU A 289 -5.28 11.73 7.59
CA LEU A 289 -5.77 10.74 8.56
C LEU A 289 -7.26 10.87 8.81
N ILE A 290 -7.79 12.09 8.95
CA ILE A 290 -9.23 12.33 9.11
C ILE A 290 -10.00 11.79 7.90
N GLU A 291 -9.55 12.12 6.68
CA GLU A 291 -10.18 11.65 5.44
C GLU A 291 -10.11 10.11 5.31
N LEU A 292 -8.98 9.49 5.65
CA LEU A 292 -8.83 8.04 5.64
C LEU A 292 -9.73 7.35 6.66
N ILE A 293 -9.79 7.89 7.88
CA ILE A 293 -10.60 7.32 8.97
C ILE A 293 -12.07 7.27 8.58
N ASN A 294 -12.58 8.28 7.86
CA ASN A 294 -13.97 8.32 7.42
C ASN A 294 -14.33 7.26 6.36
N ILE A 295 -13.32 6.60 5.77
CA ILE A 295 -13.52 5.44 4.88
C ILE A 295 -13.74 4.14 5.69
N TYR A 296 -13.26 4.08 6.93
CA TYR A 296 -13.34 2.90 7.79
C TYR A 296 -14.47 3.03 8.80
N PRO A 297 -15.13 1.94 9.18
CA PRO A 297 -16.19 1.99 10.22
C PRO A 297 -15.63 2.38 11.60
N SER A 298 -14.39 2.02 11.89
CA SER A 298 -13.69 2.44 13.10
C SER A 298 -12.19 2.26 12.92
N VAL A 299 -11.41 3.11 13.56
CA VAL A 299 -9.95 3.03 13.58
C VAL A 299 -9.44 3.08 15.01
N THR A 300 -8.46 2.25 15.31
CA THR A 300 -7.75 2.30 16.59
C THR A 300 -6.29 2.63 16.39
N PHE A 301 -5.82 3.68 17.04
CA PHE A 301 -4.40 4.02 17.15
C PHE A 301 -3.80 3.42 18.41
N VAL A 302 -2.64 2.80 18.29
CA VAL A 302 -1.87 2.30 19.44
C VAL A 302 -0.49 2.95 19.42
N LEU A 303 -0.24 3.85 20.37
CA LEU A 303 1.02 4.58 20.51
C LEU A 303 1.73 4.13 21.79
N ASP A 304 2.87 3.48 21.60
CA ASP A 304 3.69 3.03 22.73
C ASP A 304 4.82 4.01 23.02
N ALA A 305 5.14 4.17 24.29
CA ALA A 305 6.24 4.98 24.81
C ALA A 305 6.17 6.46 24.36
N LEU A 306 5.02 7.12 24.52
CA LEU A 306 4.85 8.54 24.17
C LEU A 306 5.87 9.45 24.86
N ASP A 307 6.37 9.07 26.04
CA ASP A 307 7.44 9.78 26.75
C ASP A 307 8.80 9.80 26.01
N GLU A 308 8.99 8.91 25.05
CA GLU A 308 10.18 8.86 24.19
C GLU A 308 10.11 9.87 23.01
N VAL A 309 8.94 10.44 22.72
CA VAL A 309 8.80 11.52 21.73
C VAL A 309 9.43 12.81 22.27
N ASN A 310 10.03 13.62 21.40
CA ASN A 310 10.58 14.91 21.83
C ASN A 310 9.47 15.79 22.43
N PRO A 311 9.73 16.60 23.46
CA PRO A 311 8.67 17.32 24.18
C PRO A 311 7.77 18.19 23.28
N MET A 312 8.35 18.93 22.34
CA MET A 312 7.56 19.78 21.43
C MET A 312 6.76 18.94 20.43
N ASP A 313 7.38 17.93 19.83
CA ASP A 313 6.72 16.97 18.93
C ASP A 313 5.59 16.19 19.63
N ARG A 314 5.74 15.93 20.94
CA ARG A 314 4.75 15.21 21.75
C ARG A 314 3.48 16.03 21.95
N LEU A 315 3.59 17.32 22.22
CA LEU A 315 2.44 18.23 22.32
C LEU A 315 1.71 18.32 20.98
N GLU A 316 2.47 18.52 19.92
CA GLU A 316 1.93 18.55 18.55
C GLU A 316 1.20 17.24 18.18
N LEU A 317 1.77 16.08 18.56
CA LEU A 317 1.16 14.77 18.33
C LEU A 317 -0.15 14.60 19.12
N LEU A 318 -0.18 15.02 20.39
CA LEU A 318 -1.40 14.96 21.21
C LEU A 318 -2.49 15.87 20.65
N ASP A 319 -2.14 17.07 20.21
CA ASP A 319 -3.08 18.00 19.56
C ASP A 319 -3.59 17.43 18.22
N ALA A 320 -2.73 16.81 17.43
CA ALA A 320 -3.13 16.13 16.20
C ALA A 320 -4.11 14.98 16.47
N LEU A 321 -3.86 14.14 17.49
CA LEU A 321 -4.77 13.05 17.87
C LEU A 321 -6.13 13.59 18.35
N ASN A 322 -6.13 14.68 19.09
CA ASN A 322 -7.37 15.34 19.51
C ASN A 322 -8.15 15.91 18.31
N LYS A 323 -7.47 16.59 17.38
CA LYS A 323 -8.08 17.07 16.11
C LYS A 323 -8.68 15.91 15.33
N ILE A 324 -7.97 14.79 15.20
CA ILE A 324 -8.45 13.60 14.52
C ILE A 324 -9.71 13.06 15.20
N ALA A 325 -9.68 12.88 16.52
CA ALA A 325 -10.81 12.32 17.27
C ALA A 325 -12.07 13.22 17.21
N GLN A 326 -11.89 14.55 17.13
CA GLN A 326 -12.98 15.53 17.11
C GLN A 326 -13.56 15.73 15.70
N ASN A 327 -12.75 15.64 14.65
CA ASN A 327 -13.14 15.98 13.27
C ASN A 327 -13.43 14.76 12.40
N SER A 328 -13.18 13.53 12.88
CA SER A 328 -13.55 12.30 12.17
C SER A 328 -15.01 11.97 12.41
N GLU A 329 -15.72 11.58 11.35
CA GLU A 329 -17.11 11.09 11.42
C GLU A 329 -17.18 9.65 11.94
N SER A 330 -16.12 8.89 11.73
CA SER A 330 -16.00 7.49 12.18
C SER A 330 -15.39 7.40 13.58
N LEU A 331 -15.63 6.26 14.24
CA LEU A 331 -15.15 6.00 15.59
C LEU A 331 -13.63 5.90 15.66
N VAL A 332 -13.01 6.74 16.48
CA VAL A 332 -11.57 6.75 16.72
C VAL A 332 -11.27 6.34 18.15
N LYS A 333 -10.54 5.26 18.31
CA LYS A 333 -10.00 4.81 19.60
C LYS A 333 -8.50 5.05 19.65
N VAL A 334 -8.00 5.56 20.75
CA VAL A 334 -6.56 5.81 20.93
C VAL A 334 -6.10 5.11 22.19
N PHE A 335 -5.15 4.21 22.07
CA PHE A 335 -4.44 3.60 23.19
C PHE A 335 -3.04 4.24 23.27
N ILE A 336 -2.70 4.81 24.41
CA ILE A 336 -1.40 5.44 24.64
C ILE A 336 -0.73 4.77 25.82
N SER A 337 0.54 4.41 25.66
CA SER A 337 1.38 4.03 26.79
C SER A 337 2.49 5.06 27.03
N SER A 338 2.79 5.37 28.29
CA SER A 338 3.89 6.28 28.66
C SER A 338 4.34 6.14 30.10
N ARG A 339 5.37 6.89 30.46
CA ARG A 339 5.70 7.25 31.84
C ARG A 339 4.88 8.48 32.25
N ASP A 340 4.90 8.78 33.56
CA ASP A 340 4.17 9.91 34.17
C ASP A 340 4.94 11.24 34.01
N ASN A 341 5.17 11.65 32.78
CA ASN A 341 5.76 12.96 32.52
C ASN A 341 4.69 14.05 32.72
N ILE A 342 5.06 15.18 33.33
CA ILE A 342 4.13 16.24 33.73
C ILE A 342 3.29 16.74 32.55
N ASP A 343 3.90 16.93 31.40
CA ASP A 343 3.23 17.37 30.17
C ASP A 343 2.18 16.37 29.68
N ILE A 344 2.49 15.07 29.73
CA ILE A 344 1.55 14.00 29.38
C ILE A 344 0.39 13.93 30.38
N VAL A 345 0.70 13.98 31.68
CA VAL A 345 -0.31 13.98 32.76
C VAL A 345 -1.28 15.15 32.57
N MET A 346 -0.77 16.35 32.26
CA MET A 346 -1.62 17.54 32.06
C MET A 346 -2.59 17.39 30.90
N HIS A 347 -2.21 16.69 29.83
CA HIS A 347 -3.07 16.50 28.64
C HIS A 347 -4.02 15.30 28.77
N LEU A 348 -3.63 14.25 29.50
CA LEU A 348 -4.38 12.98 29.55
C LEU A 348 -5.05 12.70 30.91
N LYS A 349 -4.93 13.58 31.92
CA LYS A 349 -5.51 13.38 33.28
C LYS A 349 -7.02 13.16 33.26
N ASP A 350 -7.73 13.78 32.32
CA ASP A 350 -9.19 13.71 32.22
C ASP A 350 -9.65 12.55 31.31
N SER A 351 -8.71 11.84 30.67
CA SER A 351 -8.99 10.64 29.87
C SER A 351 -9.06 9.39 30.74
N PRO A 352 -9.81 8.36 30.32
CA PRO A 352 -9.70 7.03 30.92
C PRO A 352 -8.24 6.60 31.03
N ASN A 353 -7.81 6.26 32.24
CA ASN A 353 -6.41 5.89 32.46
C ASN A 353 -6.27 4.65 33.32
N LEU A 354 -5.13 3.99 33.21
CA LEU A 354 -4.78 2.80 33.96
C LEU A 354 -3.31 2.88 34.37
N TYR A 355 -3.07 2.99 35.67
CA TYR A 355 -1.74 2.87 36.23
C TYR A 355 -1.36 1.41 36.42
N ILE A 356 -0.22 1.01 35.88
CA ILE A 356 0.31 -0.35 36.08
C ILE A 356 1.00 -0.45 37.42
N SER A 357 0.36 -1.11 38.35
CA SER A 357 0.94 -1.40 39.65
C SER A 357 1.79 -2.68 39.65
N ALA A 358 2.67 -2.81 40.63
CA ALA A 358 3.47 -4.03 40.80
C ALA A 358 2.61 -5.29 41.02
N THR A 359 1.40 -5.12 41.56
CA THR A 359 0.45 -6.22 41.81
C THR A 359 -0.21 -6.72 40.52
N ASP A 360 -0.38 -5.86 39.52
CA ASP A 360 -1.04 -6.22 38.26
C ASP A 360 -0.19 -7.19 37.42
N ASN A 361 1.11 -6.97 37.35
CA ASN A 361 2.03 -7.74 36.55
C ASN A 361 2.89 -8.76 37.32
N TRP A 362 2.63 -8.94 38.62
CA TRP A 362 3.39 -9.86 39.45
C TRP A 362 3.49 -11.28 38.91
N LYS A 363 2.39 -11.81 38.40
CA LYS A 363 2.36 -13.16 37.79
C LYS A 363 3.23 -13.22 36.52
N ASP A 364 3.19 -12.18 35.71
CA ASP A 364 3.96 -12.10 34.47
C ASP A 364 5.46 -11.96 34.74
N ILE A 365 5.83 -11.15 35.74
CA ILE A 365 7.22 -10.98 36.18
C ILE A 365 7.77 -12.32 36.73
N ASN A 366 7.05 -13.01 37.58
CA ASN A 366 7.49 -14.31 38.09
C ASN A 366 7.64 -15.34 36.99
N ALA A 367 6.69 -15.41 36.03
CA ALA A 367 6.78 -16.30 34.90
C ALA A 367 7.99 -15.96 33.99
N PHE A 368 8.28 -14.67 33.80
CA PHE A 368 9.43 -14.21 33.02
C PHE A 368 10.75 -14.60 33.71
N VAL A 369 10.89 -14.33 35.00
CA VAL A 369 12.06 -14.70 35.80
C VAL A 369 12.30 -16.22 35.76
N TYR A 370 11.22 -17.01 35.89
CA TYR A 370 11.31 -18.47 35.77
C TYR A 370 11.85 -18.95 34.41
N VAL A 371 11.35 -18.38 33.34
CA VAL A 371 11.80 -18.72 31.94
C VAL A 371 13.28 -18.34 31.74
N ILE A 372 13.69 -17.15 32.20
CA ILE A 372 15.09 -16.72 32.12
C ILE A 372 16.00 -17.68 32.92
N ASN A 373 15.63 -18.03 34.15
CA ASN A 373 16.42 -18.94 34.95
C ASN A 373 16.58 -20.31 34.28
N ILE A 374 15.53 -20.88 33.69
CA ILE A 374 15.63 -22.14 32.92
C ILE A 374 16.58 -22.00 31.74
N HIS A 375 16.47 -20.89 31.00
CA HIS A 375 17.32 -20.66 29.82
C HIS A 375 18.81 -20.54 30.24
N PHE A 376 19.08 -19.78 31.30
CA PHE A 376 20.42 -19.61 31.85
C PHE A 376 21.01 -20.93 32.33
N LEU A 377 20.25 -21.76 33.06
CA LEU A 377 20.68 -23.07 33.51
C LEU A 377 20.98 -24.03 32.33
N ARG A 378 20.18 -23.99 31.27
CA ARG A 378 20.42 -24.76 30.05
C ARG A 378 21.71 -24.33 29.34
N THR A 379 21.97 -23.02 29.25
CA THR A 379 23.17 -22.48 28.60
C THR A 379 24.44 -22.87 29.36
N ILE A 380 24.40 -22.82 30.70
CA ILE A 380 25.53 -23.28 31.53
C ILE A 380 25.75 -24.79 31.42
N SER A 381 24.70 -25.60 31.38
CA SER A 381 24.83 -27.05 31.23
C SER A 381 25.39 -27.44 29.86
N PHE A 382 25.03 -26.69 28.78
CA PHE A 382 25.55 -26.93 27.43
C PHE A 382 27.03 -26.55 27.32
N SER A 383 27.44 -25.41 27.92
CA SER A 383 28.85 -24.98 27.96
C SER A 383 29.73 -25.99 28.73
N ARG A 384 29.23 -26.57 29.82
CA ARG A 384 29.94 -27.63 30.58
C ARG A 384 30.03 -28.97 29.84
N ALA A 385 29.12 -29.25 28.91
CA ALA A 385 29.15 -30.48 28.11
C ALA A 385 30.11 -30.38 26.91
N GLN A 386 30.48 -29.19 26.47
CA GLN A 386 31.46 -28.96 25.39
C GLN A 386 32.90 -28.90 25.88
N HIS A 387 33.13 -28.80 27.19
CA HIS A 387 34.45 -28.79 27.82
C HIS A 387 34.79 -30.13 28.52
N ARG A 388 34.05 -31.20 28.25
CA ARG A 388 34.36 -32.59 28.59
C ARG A 388 34.52 -33.41 27.28
#